data_b268279a74aadec616442712ec09af72
#
_entry.id   b268279a74aadec616442712ec09af72
#
_cell.length_a   1.000
_cell.length_b   1.000
_cell.length_c   1.000
_cell.angle_alpha   90.00
_cell.angle_beta   90.00
_cell.angle_gamma   90.00
#
_symmetry.space_group_name_H-M   'P 1'
#
loop_
_entity.id
_entity.type
_entity.pdbx_description
1 polymer ?
#
loop_
_entity_poly.entity_id
_entity_poly.type
_entity_poly.pdbx_seq_one_letter_code
_entity_poly.pdbx_strand_id
1 'polypeptide(L)'
;SLDNETLQKLEYIKEQKTIKKLDILYLSSCGGHLVQILEIAKHFKEYKFHFIVNDRTDLNELMVGRTTYITHAERNLLQIVNIFEAIQFIIKNRPKVLISTGSSPAVWFGLIGKFLGVKVIYIESISRISSPSLTGKIMYYIAHRMYIQWSSLKILFPKAVFKGNLLK
;
A
#
# COMPACT_ATOMS: atom_id res chain seq x y z
N SER A 1 29.67 -1.55 31.85
CA SER A 1 29.07 -0.51 30.99
C SER A 1 28.94 -1.09 29.60
N LEU A 2 27.78 -0.95 29.02
CA LEU A 2 27.53 -1.35 27.61
C LEU A 2 28.40 -0.46 26.71
N ASP A 3 29.00 -1.07 25.69
CA ASP A 3 29.74 -0.30 24.69
C ASP A 3 28.82 0.54 23.78
N ASN A 4 29.40 1.55 23.14
CA ASN A 4 28.64 2.48 22.30
C ASN A 4 27.93 1.79 21.13
N GLU A 5 28.49 0.70 20.58
CA GLU A 5 27.87 -0.04 19.49
C GLU A 5 26.61 -0.78 19.95
N THR A 6 26.66 -1.35 21.15
CA THR A 6 25.48 -2.01 21.78
C THR A 6 24.41 -0.99 22.14
N LEU A 7 24.79 0.20 22.61
CA LEU A 7 23.86 1.30 22.87
C LEU A 7 23.17 1.79 21.60
N GLN A 8 23.93 1.98 20.51
CA GLN A 8 23.36 2.37 19.22
C GLN A 8 22.42 1.30 18.66
N LYS A 9 22.77 0.01 18.80
CA LYS A 9 21.87 -1.09 18.42
C LYS A 9 20.59 -1.12 19.26
N LEU A 10 20.68 -0.86 20.55
CA LEU A 10 19.53 -0.77 21.44
C LEU A 10 18.65 0.45 21.15
N GLU A 11 19.24 1.60 20.83
CA GLU A 11 18.48 2.78 20.39
C GLU A 11 17.80 2.53 19.05
N TYR A 12 18.49 1.92 18.10
CA TYR A 12 17.90 1.52 16.81
C TYR A 12 16.73 0.54 17.00
N ILE A 13 16.87 -0.45 17.90
CA ILE A 13 15.80 -1.40 18.22
C ILE A 13 14.64 -0.70 18.97
N LYS A 14 14.93 0.25 19.86
CA LYS A 14 13.90 1.05 20.54
C LYS A 14 13.16 1.97 19.56
N GLU A 15 13.85 2.60 18.63
CA GLU A 15 13.22 3.39 17.56
C GLU A 15 12.32 2.54 16.66
N GLN A 16 12.71 1.30 16.38
CA GLN A 16 11.88 0.34 15.64
C GLN A 16 10.64 -0.12 16.44
N LYS A 17 10.74 -0.17 17.77
CA LYS A 17 9.64 -0.57 18.68
C LYS A 17 8.68 0.57 19.02
N THR A 18 9.06 1.82 18.82
CA THR A 18 8.16 2.95 19.05
C THR A 18 7.11 2.94 17.96
N ILE A 19 5.84 2.85 18.33
CA ILE A 19 4.70 2.94 17.40
C ILE A 19 4.78 4.29 16.70
N LYS A 20 5.43 4.32 15.53
CA LYS A 20 5.47 5.51 14.68
C LYS A 20 4.14 5.55 13.94
N LYS A 21 3.27 6.49 14.31
CA LYS A 21 2.09 6.80 13.50
C LYS A 21 2.56 7.11 12.09
N LEU A 22 2.17 6.28 11.14
CA LEU A 22 2.42 6.54 9.74
C LEU A 22 1.43 7.55 9.20
N ASP A 23 1.89 8.42 8.31
CA ASP A 23 0.99 9.26 7.53
C ASP A 23 0.44 8.46 6.36
N ILE A 24 1.30 7.77 5.60
CA ILE A 24 0.91 7.05 4.39
C ILE A 24 1.43 5.61 4.43
N LEU A 25 0.54 4.68 4.15
CA LEU A 25 0.86 3.28 3.86
C LEU A 25 0.65 3.02 2.38
N TYR A 26 1.71 2.70 1.67
CA TYR A 26 1.67 2.29 0.26
C TYR A 26 1.61 0.77 0.16
N LEU A 27 0.68 0.26 -0.63
CA LEU A 27 0.53 -1.18 -0.84
C LEU A 27 0.43 -1.51 -2.32
N SER A 28 1.32 -2.38 -2.80
CA SER A 28 1.30 -2.87 -4.18
C SER A 28 1.85 -4.29 -4.28
N SER A 29 1.61 -4.94 -5.42
CA SER A 29 2.44 -6.06 -5.86
C SER A 29 3.75 -5.54 -6.43
N CYS A 30 4.75 -6.42 -6.56
CA CYS A 30 5.97 -6.14 -7.31
C CYS A 30 5.68 -5.89 -8.80
N GLY A 31 6.65 -5.42 -9.55
CA GLY A 31 6.52 -5.13 -10.97
C GLY A 31 5.82 -3.80 -11.27
N GLY A 32 4.96 -3.76 -12.30
CA GLY A 32 4.34 -2.54 -12.81
C GLY A 32 3.49 -1.78 -11.78
N HIS A 33 2.85 -2.46 -10.85
CA HIS A 33 2.10 -1.82 -9.76
C HIS A 33 3.03 -1.05 -8.82
N LEU A 34 4.20 -1.62 -8.50
CA LEU A 34 5.20 -0.97 -7.67
C LEU A 34 5.77 0.28 -8.33
N VAL A 35 6.07 0.22 -9.64
CA VAL A 35 6.55 1.39 -10.41
C VAL A 35 5.56 2.54 -10.29
N GLN A 36 4.27 2.28 -10.43
CA GLN A 36 3.23 3.30 -10.32
C GLN A 36 3.15 3.90 -8.91
N ILE A 37 3.25 3.07 -7.86
CA ILE A 37 3.17 3.57 -6.49
C ILE A 37 4.42 4.37 -6.10
N LEU A 38 5.58 3.99 -6.59
CA LEU A 38 6.82 4.74 -6.39
C LEU A 38 6.76 6.12 -7.06
N GLU A 39 6.11 6.21 -8.21
CA GLU A 39 5.88 7.50 -8.88
C GLU A 39 5.07 8.46 -8.01
N ILE A 40 4.04 7.94 -7.33
CA ILE A 40 3.26 8.72 -6.36
C ILE A 40 4.13 9.12 -5.16
N ALA A 41 4.84 8.15 -4.57
CA ALA A 41 5.60 8.36 -3.34
C ALA A 41 6.71 9.43 -3.48
N LYS A 42 7.26 9.62 -4.67
CA LYS A 42 8.23 10.70 -4.94
C LYS A 42 7.72 12.09 -4.56
N HIS A 43 6.42 12.32 -4.67
CA HIS A 43 5.78 13.60 -4.43
C HIS A 43 5.36 13.84 -2.97
N PHE A 44 5.53 12.84 -2.11
CA PHE A 44 5.11 12.88 -0.70
C PHE A 44 6.23 12.50 0.27
N LYS A 45 7.48 12.82 -0.08
CA LYS A 45 8.68 12.45 0.70
C LYS A 45 8.72 13.08 2.10
N GLU A 46 8.03 14.18 2.30
CA GLU A 46 7.93 14.91 3.58
C GLU A 46 7.08 14.17 4.63
N TYR A 47 6.24 13.23 4.20
CA TYR A 47 5.39 12.45 5.08
C TYR A 47 6.09 11.20 5.59
N LYS A 48 5.65 10.69 6.75
CA LYS A 48 6.08 9.39 7.25
C LYS A 48 5.36 8.29 6.49
N PHE A 49 6.07 7.54 5.68
CA PHE A 49 5.47 6.50 4.86
C PHE A 49 6.17 5.15 5.01
N HIS A 50 5.46 4.09 4.64
CA HIS A 50 5.95 2.71 4.60
C HIS A 50 5.34 1.99 3.41
N PHE A 51 6.09 1.03 2.86
CA PHE A 51 5.63 0.18 1.76
C PHE A 51 5.30 -1.22 2.27
N ILE A 52 4.20 -1.76 1.78
CA ILE A 52 3.88 -3.18 1.86
C ILE A 52 3.86 -3.74 0.45
N VAL A 53 4.66 -4.77 0.22
CA VAL A 53 4.81 -5.43 -1.08
C VAL A 53 4.61 -6.93 -0.89
N ASN A 54 3.89 -7.57 -1.80
CA ASN A 54 3.53 -8.98 -1.69
C ASN A 54 4.61 -9.96 -2.17
N ASP A 55 5.74 -9.48 -2.63
CA ASP A 55 6.87 -10.32 -3.03
C ASP A 55 8.17 -9.52 -2.95
N ARG A 56 9.30 -10.22 -2.87
CA ARG A 56 10.62 -9.59 -2.85
C ARG A 56 10.94 -9.00 -4.22
N THR A 57 11.50 -7.82 -4.21
CA THR A 57 11.91 -7.08 -5.39
C THR A 57 13.17 -6.29 -5.09
N ASP A 58 13.82 -5.77 -6.11
CA ASP A 58 14.92 -4.83 -5.95
C ASP A 58 14.43 -3.57 -5.24
N LEU A 59 15.18 -3.16 -4.23
CA LEU A 59 14.82 -1.99 -3.43
C LEU A 59 15.15 -0.71 -4.17
N ASN A 60 14.14 0.15 -4.31
CA ASN A 60 14.32 1.55 -4.64
C ASN A 60 14.77 2.33 -3.39
N GLU A 61 15.48 3.44 -3.57
CA GLU A 61 15.97 4.28 -2.46
C GLU A 61 14.86 4.69 -1.48
N LEU A 62 13.64 4.94 -1.98
CA LEU A 62 12.48 5.27 -1.15
C LEU A 62 12.03 4.12 -0.26
N MET A 63 12.35 2.88 -0.64
CA MET A 63 11.90 1.66 0.03
C MET A 63 12.86 1.20 1.14
N VAL A 64 14.11 1.63 1.11
CA VAL A 64 15.14 1.19 2.06
C VAL A 64 14.74 1.54 3.49
N GLY A 65 14.70 0.54 4.38
CA GLY A 65 14.29 0.68 5.78
C GLY A 65 12.79 1.00 6.00
N ARG A 66 11.97 0.98 4.94
CA ARG A 66 10.55 1.36 4.97
C ARG A 66 9.67 0.37 4.22
N THR A 67 10.08 -0.89 4.14
CA THR A 67 9.34 -1.91 3.40
C THR A 67 9.12 -3.15 4.24
N THR A 68 7.90 -3.64 4.24
CA THR A 68 7.51 -4.93 4.79
C THR A 68 7.02 -5.82 3.66
N TYR A 69 7.55 -7.04 3.59
CA TYR A 69 7.06 -8.05 2.66
C TYR A 69 6.00 -8.90 3.36
N ILE A 70 4.89 -9.08 2.67
CA ILE A 70 3.78 -9.91 3.14
C ILE A 70 3.67 -11.18 2.31
N THR A 71 2.93 -12.13 2.82
CA THR A 71 2.70 -13.40 2.16
C THR A 71 2.07 -13.19 0.78
N HIS A 72 2.71 -13.74 -0.25
CA HIS A 72 2.13 -13.77 -1.58
C HIS A 72 0.97 -14.74 -1.59
N ALA A 73 -0.22 -14.21 -1.41
CA ALA A 73 -1.46 -14.97 -1.45
C ALA A 73 -2.18 -14.64 -2.76
N GLU A 74 -2.18 -15.60 -3.67
CA GLU A 74 -3.13 -15.57 -4.78
C GLU A 74 -4.55 -15.91 -4.25
N ARG A 75 -5.44 -16.40 -5.07
CA ARG A 75 -6.83 -16.70 -4.67
C ARG A 75 -6.95 -18.02 -3.90
N ASN A 76 -6.24 -18.18 -2.80
CA ASN A 76 -6.16 -19.39 -2.00
C ASN A 76 -6.32 -19.09 -0.49
N LEU A 77 -6.25 -20.12 0.35
CA LEU A 77 -6.37 -20.01 1.80
C LEU A 77 -5.31 -19.12 2.45
N LEU A 78 -4.19 -18.85 1.78
CA LEU A 78 -3.16 -17.92 2.27
C LEU A 78 -3.68 -16.48 2.38
N GLN A 79 -4.80 -16.14 1.76
CA GLN A 79 -5.45 -14.84 1.97
C GLN A 79 -5.86 -14.63 3.42
N ILE A 80 -6.13 -15.69 4.18
CA ILE A 80 -6.40 -15.59 5.63
C ILE A 80 -5.17 -15.03 6.36
N VAL A 81 -3.97 -15.42 5.95
CA VAL A 81 -2.72 -14.87 6.51
C VAL A 81 -2.65 -13.36 6.24
N ASN A 82 -3.00 -12.90 5.04
CA ASN A 82 -3.02 -11.47 4.73
C ASN A 82 -4.02 -10.68 5.59
N ILE A 83 -5.12 -11.28 6.03
CA ILE A 83 -6.06 -10.64 6.97
C ILE A 83 -5.34 -10.36 8.31
N PHE A 84 -4.65 -11.36 8.86
CA PHE A 84 -3.91 -11.19 10.12
C PHE A 84 -2.75 -10.20 9.97
N GLU A 85 -1.98 -10.29 8.89
CA GLU A 85 -0.91 -9.34 8.57
C GLU A 85 -1.45 -7.91 8.51
N ALA A 86 -2.61 -7.69 7.85
CA ALA A 86 -3.25 -6.39 7.76
C ALA A 86 -3.70 -5.86 9.12
N ILE A 87 -4.36 -6.69 9.93
CA ILE A 87 -4.82 -6.30 11.26
C ILE A 87 -3.63 -5.88 12.12
N GLN A 88 -2.61 -6.73 12.21
CA GLN A 88 -1.42 -6.46 13.02
C GLN A 88 -0.69 -5.20 12.57
N PHE A 89 -0.48 -5.05 11.28
CA PHE A 89 0.24 -3.89 10.74
C PHE A 89 -0.52 -2.58 10.98
N ILE A 90 -1.82 -2.54 10.69
CA ILE A 90 -2.62 -1.33 10.83
C ILE A 90 -2.78 -0.92 12.30
N ILE A 91 -3.00 -1.88 13.19
CA ILE A 91 -3.10 -1.60 14.64
C ILE A 91 -1.78 -1.06 15.19
N LYS A 92 -0.66 -1.66 14.78
CA LYS A 92 0.68 -1.27 15.26
C LYS A 92 1.10 0.10 14.74
N ASN A 93 0.89 0.38 13.45
CA ASN A 93 1.45 1.56 12.78
C ASN A 93 0.45 2.69 12.60
N ARG A 94 -0.85 2.44 12.74
CA ARG A 94 -1.96 3.40 12.67
C ARG A 94 -1.82 4.40 11.51
N PRO A 95 -1.72 3.94 10.24
CA PRO A 95 -1.61 4.84 9.11
C PRO A 95 -2.84 5.73 8.99
N LYS A 96 -2.66 6.98 8.57
CA LYS A 96 -3.78 7.89 8.28
C LYS A 96 -4.42 7.57 6.94
N VAL A 97 -3.59 7.25 5.95
CA VAL A 97 -4.00 6.99 4.57
C VAL A 97 -3.35 5.70 4.08
N LEU A 98 -4.12 4.86 3.42
CA LEU A 98 -3.67 3.72 2.64
C LEU A 98 -3.84 4.04 1.15
N ILE A 99 -2.76 3.95 0.38
CA ILE A 99 -2.78 4.10 -1.08
C ILE A 99 -2.34 2.80 -1.71
N SER A 100 -3.16 2.24 -2.60
CA SER A 100 -2.83 1.02 -3.33
C SER A 100 -3.01 1.19 -4.83
N THR A 101 -2.08 0.61 -5.58
CA THR A 101 -2.14 0.51 -7.06
C THR A 101 -2.53 -0.88 -7.54
N GLY A 102 -2.82 -1.80 -6.63
CA GLY A 102 -3.28 -3.14 -6.93
C GLY A 102 -2.60 -4.21 -6.10
N SER A 103 -3.04 -5.39 -6.28
CA SER A 103 -2.73 -6.69 -5.71
C SER A 103 -3.88 -7.23 -4.84
N SER A 104 -3.94 -8.56 -4.71
CA SER A 104 -4.96 -9.25 -3.91
C SER A 104 -5.00 -8.79 -2.44
N PRO A 105 -3.88 -8.59 -1.74
CA PRO A 105 -3.86 -8.07 -0.38
C PRO A 105 -4.49 -6.68 -0.20
N ALA A 106 -4.56 -5.87 -1.26
CA ALA A 106 -5.17 -4.54 -1.19
C ALA A 106 -6.62 -4.57 -0.72
N VAL A 107 -7.35 -5.63 -1.04
CA VAL A 107 -8.75 -5.80 -0.61
C VAL A 107 -8.82 -5.91 0.92
N TRP A 108 -7.98 -6.76 1.52
CA TRP A 108 -7.98 -6.99 2.96
C TRP A 108 -7.45 -5.80 3.73
N PHE A 109 -6.32 -5.24 3.31
CA PHE A 109 -5.78 -4.02 3.90
C PHE A 109 -6.75 -2.85 3.78
N GLY A 110 -7.42 -2.71 2.63
CA GLY A 110 -8.42 -1.68 2.40
C GLY A 110 -9.65 -1.83 3.29
N LEU A 111 -10.19 -3.04 3.37
CA LEU A 111 -11.38 -3.33 4.18
C LEU A 111 -11.11 -3.12 5.67
N ILE A 112 -10.04 -3.73 6.18
CA ILE A 112 -9.63 -3.62 7.59
C ILE A 112 -9.25 -2.18 7.92
N GLY A 113 -8.48 -1.53 7.05
CA GLY A 113 -8.10 -0.14 7.21
C GLY A 113 -9.32 0.77 7.32
N LYS A 114 -10.30 0.59 6.45
CA LYS A 114 -11.56 1.34 6.49
C LYS A 114 -12.30 1.16 7.82
N PHE A 115 -12.40 -0.08 8.32
CA PHE A 115 -13.00 -0.35 9.63
C PHE A 115 -12.23 0.30 10.79
N LEU A 116 -10.92 0.40 10.68
CA LEU A 116 -10.05 0.99 11.71
C LEU A 116 -9.82 2.50 11.51
N GLY A 117 -10.57 3.15 10.63
CA GLY A 117 -10.54 4.60 10.43
C GLY A 117 -9.46 5.12 9.49
N VAL A 118 -8.77 4.24 8.75
CA VAL A 118 -7.80 4.61 7.72
C VAL A 118 -8.52 5.10 6.48
N LYS A 119 -8.08 6.20 5.88
CA LYS A 119 -8.57 6.65 4.57
C LYS A 119 -7.96 5.80 3.47
N VAL A 120 -8.79 5.14 2.69
CA VAL A 120 -8.39 4.21 1.64
C VAL A 120 -8.52 4.86 0.28
N ILE A 121 -7.41 4.94 -0.46
CA ILE A 121 -7.33 5.42 -1.83
C ILE A 121 -6.85 4.25 -2.70
N TYR A 122 -7.57 3.99 -3.77
CA TYR A 122 -7.21 2.98 -4.74
C TYR A 122 -7.01 3.60 -6.12
N ILE A 123 -5.95 3.17 -6.79
CA ILE A 123 -5.62 3.63 -8.14
C ILE A 123 -5.59 2.39 -9.05
N GLU A 124 -6.50 2.35 -10.01
CA GLU A 124 -6.51 1.25 -10.99
C GLU A 124 -5.28 1.31 -11.87
N SER A 125 -4.75 0.14 -12.21
CA SER A 125 -3.52 0.01 -12.98
C SER A 125 -3.60 0.69 -14.34
N ILE A 126 -2.50 1.29 -14.78
CA ILE A 126 -2.36 1.87 -16.13
C ILE A 126 -2.56 0.84 -17.23
N SER A 127 -2.31 -0.45 -16.98
CA SER A 127 -2.55 -1.53 -17.92
C SER A 127 -4.05 -1.83 -18.17
N ARG A 128 -4.92 -1.25 -17.35
CA ARG A 128 -6.38 -1.46 -17.44
C ARG A 128 -7.04 -0.36 -18.26
N ILE A 129 -7.00 -0.51 -19.59
CA ILE A 129 -7.49 0.51 -20.53
C ILE A 129 -9.01 0.46 -20.65
N SER A 130 -9.58 -0.73 -20.86
CA SER A 130 -11.01 -0.92 -21.16
C SER A 130 -11.71 -1.91 -20.22
N SER A 131 -10.95 -2.72 -19.50
CA SER A 131 -11.48 -3.71 -18.56
C SER A 131 -10.83 -3.58 -17.19
N PRO A 132 -11.62 -3.49 -16.11
CA PRO A 132 -11.07 -3.34 -14.77
C PRO A 132 -10.48 -4.65 -14.26
N SER A 133 -9.52 -4.53 -13.33
CA SER A 133 -9.05 -5.68 -12.56
C SER A 133 -10.14 -6.18 -11.59
N LEU A 134 -10.03 -7.45 -11.17
CA LEU A 134 -10.94 -7.96 -10.13
C LEU A 134 -10.75 -7.17 -8.81
N THR A 135 -9.51 -6.88 -8.44
CA THR A 135 -9.20 -6.03 -7.29
C THR A 135 -9.85 -4.66 -7.44
N GLY A 136 -9.75 -4.02 -8.61
CA GLY A 136 -10.37 -2.74 -8.88
C GLY A 136 -11.89 -2.77 -8.73
N LYS A 137 -12.57 -3.82 -9.21
CA LYS A 137 -14.01 -3.98 -9.03
C LYS A 137 -14.42 -4.02 -7.56
N ILE A 138 -13.65 -4.72 -6.73
CA ILE A 138 -13.91 -4.82 -5.29
C ILE A 138 -13.56 -3.51 -4.58
N MET A 139 -12.39 -2.95 -4.88
CA MET A 139 -11.92 -1.71 -4.27
C MET A 139 -12.78 -0.49 -4.60
N TYR A 140 -13.50 -0.51 -5.72
CA TYR A 140 -14.47 0.54 -6.05
C TYR A 140 -15.54 0.75 -4.96
N TYR A 141 -15.92 -0.32 -4.25
CA TYR A 141 -16.88 -0.26 -3.15
C TYR A 141 -16.23 -0.05 -1.77
N ILE A 142 -14.96 -0.44 -1.62
CA ILE A 142 -14.24 -0.33 -0.36
C ILE A 142 -13.58 1.05 -0.21
N ALA A 143 -12.88 1.52 -1.25
CA ALA A 143 -12.09 2.73 -1.19
C ALA A 143 -12.95 3.98 -0.95
N HIS A 144 -12.43 4.92 -0.16
CA HIS A 144 -13.04 6.24 0.00
C HIS A 144 -12.91 7.05 -1.29
N ARG A 145 -11.82 6.82 -2.04
CA ARG A 145 -11.61 7.42 -3.35
C ARG A 145 -10.91 6.43 -4.27
N MET A 146 -11.40 6.35 -5.50
CA MET A 146 -10.79 5.57 -6.56
C MET A 146 -10.36 6.47 -7.70
N TYR A 147 -9.14 6.27 -8.18
CA TYR A 147 -8.62 6.90 -9.38
C TYR A 147 -8.51 5.88 -10.50
N ILE A 148 -8.82 6.32 -11.71
CA ILE A 148 -8.63 5.56 -12.95
C ILE A 148 -7.69 6.33 -13.86
N GLN A 149 -6.90 5.62 -14.66
CA GLN A 149 -5.88 6.21 -15.51
C GLN A 149 -6.32 6.31 -16.97
N TRP A 150 -7.50 5.78 -17.29
CA TRP A 150 -8.13 5.85 -18.60
C TRP A 150 -9.59 6.26 -18.47
N SER A 151 -9.99 7.24 -19.28
CA SER A 151 -11.37 7.76 -19.25
C SER A 151 -12.41 6.72 -19.65
N SER A 152 -12.02 5.72 -20.46
CA SER A 152 -12.86 4.59 -20.86
C SER A 152 -13.44 3.80 -19.69
N LEU A 153 -12.74 3.73 -18.55
CA LEU A 153 -13.23 3.07 -17.36
C LEU A 153 -14.32 3.83 -16.61
N LYS A 154 -14.59 5.10 -16.98
CA LYS A 154 -15.65 5.91 -16.36
C LYS A 154 -17.04 5.28 -16.46
N ILE A 155 -17.31 4.54 -17.53
CA ILE A 155 -18.57 3.83 -17.73
C ILE A 155 -18.77 2.77 -16.65
N LEU A 156 -17.71 2.05 -16.28
CA LEU A 156 -17.73 0.99 -15.27
C LEU A 156 -17.58 1.52 -13.84
N PHE A 157 -16.90 2.63 -13.69
CA PHE A 157 -16.61 3.29 -12.42
C PHE A 157 -17.05 4.76 -12.41
N PRO A 158 -18.38 5.04 -12.44
CA PRO A 158 -18.88 6.42 -12.56
C PRO A 158 -18.39 7.37 -11.47
N LYS A 159 -18.19 6.87 -10.25
CA LYS A 159 -17.69 7.66 -9.10
C LYS A 159 -16.16 7.80 -9.06
N ALA A 160 -15.42 7.04 -9.87
CA ALA A 160 -13.97 7.14 -9.91
C ALA A 160 -13.51 8.46 -10.55
N VAL A 161 -12.34 8.93 -10.16
CA VAL A 161 -11.75 10.18 -10.65
C VAL A 161 -10.73 9.88 -11.73
N PHE A 162 -10.85 10.56 -12.87
CA PHE A 162 -9.86 10.53 -13.94
C PHE A 162 -9.06 11.84 -13.94
N LYS A 163 -7.74 11.73 -13.84
CA LYS A 163 -6.81 12.87 -13.86
C LYS A 163 -5.60 12.65 -14.80
N GLY A 164 -5.70 11.66 -15.67
CA GLY A 164 -4.60 11.24 -16.56
C GLY A 164 -3.82 10.06 -16.00
N ASN A 165 -2.67 9.79 -16.61
CA ASN A 165 -1.83 8.64 -16.29
C ASN A 165 -0.68 9.04 -15.36
N LEU A 166 -0.27 8.11 -14.48
CA LEU A 166 0.87 8.31 -13.57
C LEU A 166 2.23 8.27 -14.31
N LEU A 167 2.31 7.44 -15.35
CA LEU A 167 3.54 7.25 -16.13
C LEU A 167 3.37 7.95 -17.49
N LYS A 168 3.68 9.22 -17.52
CA LYS A 168 3.76 10.02 -18.77
C LYS A 168 5.20 10.26 -19.15
#